data_145e0c6d4854c8be1dec350089c17061
#
_entry.id   145e0c6d4854c8be1dec350089c17061
#
_cell.length_a   1.000
_cell.length_b   1.000
_cell.length_c   1.000
_cell.angle_alpha   90.00
_cell.angle_beta   90.00
_cell.angle_gamma   90.00
#
_symmetry.space_group_name_H-M   'P 1'
#
loop_
_entity.id
_entity.type
_entity.pdbx_description
1 polymer ?
#
loop_
_entity_poly.entity_id
_entity_poly.type
_entity_poly.pdbx_seq_one_letter_code
_entity_poly.pdbx_strand_id
1 'polypeptide(L)'
;MTQTESAILAHARRCAPAESCGFVISTPEGERYQPCVNISAEPEAYFRIAPEDWLQAQMQGEIVALVHSHPGGLPWLSEADRRLQIKSALPWWLVCRGEIHRFRCVPHLTGRRFEHGVTDCYTLFRDAYHLAGITLPDFVREDDWWRNGQNLYLDNLAENGFYRVSPSRAQAGDILLCCFGASVPNHAAIYCGNGDLLHHIPEQLSKRERYSEKWQRRTHSVWRHRHWSASAFTGIYNDLVAASVCM
;
A
#
# COMPACT_ATOMS: atom_id res chain seq x y z
N MET A 1 20.70 7.35 -8.96
CA MET A 1 19.63 7.52 -9.97
C MET A 1 20.08 6.81 -11.24
N THR A 2 19.30 5.82 -11.67
CA THR A 2 19.59 5.05 -12.89
C THR A 2 19.22 5.83 -14.16
N GLN A 3 19.68 5.35 -15.33
CA GLN A 3 19.27 5.93 -16.61
C GLN A 3 17.75 5.83 -16.82
N THR A 4 17.15 4.70 -16.41
CA THR A 4 15.71 4.48 -16.45
C THR A 4 14.94 5.50 -15.60
N GLU A 5 15.36 5.71 -14.34
CA GLU A 5 14.77 6.72 -13.46
C GLU A 5 14.89 8.14 -14.02
N SER A 6 16.05 8.47 -14.59
CA SER A 6 16.28 9.78 -15.22
C SER A 6 15.35 10.02 -16.41
N ALA A 7 15.13 8.98 -17.25
CA ALA A 7 14.21 9.03 -18.39
C ALA A 7 12.75 9.22 -17.94
N ILE A 8 12.32 8.49 -16.89
CA ILE A 8 10.99 8.62 -16.28
C ILE A 8 10.74 10.05 -15.81
N LEU A 9 11.66 10.60 -15.00
CA LEU A 9 11.53 11.96 -14.46
C LEU A 9 11.55 13.03 -15.54
N ALA A 10 12.37 12.84 -16.58
CA ALA A 10 12.41 13.75 -17.72
C ALA A 10 11.10 13.73 -18.52
N HIS A 11 10.51 12.54 -18.73
CA HIS A 11 9.22 12.41 -19.39
C HIS A 11 8.10 13.07 -18.59
N ALA A 12 8.01 12.83 -17.28
CA ALA A 12 7.02 13.45 -16.41
C ALA A 12 7.07 14.97 -16.44
N ARG A 13 8.29 15.56 -16.43
CA ARG A 13 8.46 17.02 -16.54
C ARG A 13 7.99 17.59 -17.89
N ARG A 14 8.20 16.85 -19.00
CA ARG A 14 7.75 17.31 -20.32
C ARG A 14 6.25 17.24 -20.52
N CYS A 15 5.60 16.26 -19.88
CA CYS A 15 4.15 16.07 -20.00
C CYS A 15 3.34 17.03 -19.12
N ALA A 16 3.91 17.51 -18.00
CA ALA A 16 3.19 18.40 -17.10
C ALA A 16 2.58 19.62 -17.82
N PRO A 17 1.33 20.02 -17.51
CA PRO A 17 0.47 19.58 -16.39
C PRO A 17 -0.26 18.24 -16.61
N ALA A 18 -0.20 17.64 -17.80
CA ALA A 18 -0.80 16.34 -18.06
C ALA A 18 -0.01 15.22 -17.35
N GLU A 19 -0.69 14.16 -16.98
CA GLU A 19 -0.07 12.93 -16.47
C GLU A 19 0.75 12.27 -17.58
N SER A 20 2.01 11.96 -17.29
CA SER A 20 2.82 11.06 -18.12
C SER A 20 2.46 9.62 -17.85
N CYS A 21 2.64 8.74 -18.83
CA CYS A 21 2.48 7.30 -18.65
C CYS A 21 3.49 6.52 -19.49
N GLY A 22 3.75 5.27 -19.11
CA GLY A 22 4.66 4.38 -19.82
C GLY A 22 4.97 3.12 -19.05
N PHE A 23 5.97 2.38 -19.50
CA PHE A 23 6.34 1.08 -18.94
C PHE A 23 7.84 1.02 -18.63
N VAL A 24 8.18 0.32 -17.54
CA VAL A 24 9.54 -0.19 -17.36
C VAL A 24 9.55 -1.61 -17.92
N ILE A 25 10.48 -1.87 -18.82
CA ILE A 25 10.62 -3.14 -19.53
C ILE A 25 11.98 -3.74 -19.15
N SER A 26 11.98 -5.00 -18.76
CA SER A 26 13.19 -5.80 -18.56
C SER A 26 13.63 -6.42 -19.90
N THR A 27 14.88 -6.17 -20.29
CA THR A 27 15.51 -6.72 -21.49
C THR A 27 16.83 -7.40 -21.11
N PRO A 28 17.47 -8.18 -22.01
CA PRO A 28 18.79 -8.76 -21.74
C PRO A 28 19.87 -7.72 -21.39
N GLU A 29 19.72 -6.48 -21.87
CA GLU A 29 20.63 -5.37 -21.61
C GLU A 29 20.31 -4.61 -20.30
N GLY A 30 19.19 -4.97 -19.63
CA GLY A 30 18.74 -4.35 -18.39
C GLY A 30 17.36 -3.68 -18.50
N GLU A 31 16.97 -2.99 -17.44
CA GLU A 31 15.69 -2.26 -17.42
C GLU A 31 15.76 -0.96 -18.20
N ARG A 32 14.74 -0.70 -19.01
CA ARG A 32 14.57 0.56 -19.75
C ARG A 32 13.16 1.11 -19.61
N TYR A 33 13.01 2.41 -19.71
CA TYR A 33 11.73 3.09 -19.74
C TYR A 33 11.23 3.28 -21.17
N GLN A 34 10.00 2.86 -21.45
CA GLN A 34 9.27 3.16 -22.69
C GLN A 34 8.17 4.17 -22.36
N PRO A 35 8.33 5.44 -22.79
CA PRO A 35 7.27 6.43 -22.67
C PRO A 35 6.12 6.10 -23.61
N CYS A 36 4.88 6.34 -23.15
CA CYS A 36 3.66 6.21 -23.94
C CYS A 36 2.94 7.56 -24.01
N VAL A 37 2.09 7.72 -25.02
CA VAL A 37 1.22 8.89 -25.14
C VAL A 37 0.03 8.69 -24.22
N ASN A 38 -0.29 9.70 -23.42
CA ASN A 38 -1.52 9.72 -22.65
C ASN A 38 -2.69 10.10 -23.57
N ILE A 39 -3.56 9.12 -23.89
CA ILE A 39 -4.73 9.30 -24.76
C ILE A 39 -6.03 9.54 -23.97
N SER A 40 -5.94 9.93 -22.69
CA SER A 40 -7.10 10.33 -21.89
C SER A 40 -7.75 11.59 -22.45
N ALA A 41 -9.08 11.67 -22.37
CA ALA A 41 -9.80 12.91 -22.66
C ALA A 41 -9.56 14.01 -21.60
N GLU A 42 -9.15 13.60 -20.39
CA GLU A 42 -8.82 14.49 -19.27
C GLU A 42 -7.39 14.21 -18.81
N PRO A 43 -6.34 14.59 -19.59
CA PRO A 43 -4.98 14.13 -19.36
C PRO A 43 -4.31 14.72 -18.12
N GLU A 44 -4.85 15.79 -17.55
CA GLU A 44 -4.37 16.40 -16.31
C GLU A 44 -4.89 15.66 -15.05
N ALA A 45 -5.97 14.86 -15.19
CA ALA A 45 -6.60 14.15 -14.08
C ALA A 45 -6.43 12.62 -14.17
N TYR A 46 -6.22 12.10 -15.37
CA TYR A 46 -6.14 10.68 -15.63
C TYR A 46 -5.17 10.37 -16.76
N PHE A 47 -4.63 9.16 -16.76
CA PHE A 47 -3.92 8.64 -17.91
C PHE A 47 -4.66 7.47 -18.55
N ARG A 48 -4.42 7.29 -19.85
CA ARG A 48 -4.84 6.11 -20.61
C ARG A 48 -3.76 5.79 -21.63
N ILE A 49 -3.31 4.53 -21.61
CA ILE A 49 -2.34 4.00 -22.56
C ILE A 49 -3.09 3.28 -23.67
N ALA A 50 -2.69 3.49 -24.92
CA ALA A 50 -3.27 2.79 -26.07
C ALA A 50 -2.95 1.29 -26.01
N PRO A 51 -3.89 0.39 -26.41
CA PRO A 51 -3.63 -1.05 -26.45
C PRO A 51 -2.40 -1.43 -27.30
N GLU A 52 -2.12 -0.66 -28.35
CA GLU A 52 -0.98 -0.86 -29.25
C GLU A 52 0.35 -0.63 -28.52
N ASP A 53 0.42 0.35 -27.61
CA ASP A 53 1.60 0.61 -26.80
C ASP A 53 1.88 -0.53 -25.80
N TRP A 54 0.82 -1.12 -25.24
CA TRP A 54 0.93 -2.33 -24.41
C TRP A 54 1.53 -3.48 -25.18
N LEU A 55 0.97 -3.76 -26.36
CA LEU A 55 1.44 -4.86 -27.23
C LEU A 55 2.89 -4.61 -27.64
N GLN A 56 3.23 -3.38 -28.04
CA GLN A 56 4.59 -3.03 -28.40
C GLN A 56 5.57 -3.21 -27.23
N ALA A 57 5.17 -2.85 -26.02
CA ALA A 57 5.99 -3.05 -24.82
C ALA A 57 6.25 -4.54 -24.56
N GLN A 58 5.22 -5.37 -24.63
CA GLN A 58 5.34 -6.84 -24.45
C GLN A 58 6.23 -7.50 -25.51
N MET A 59 6.23 -6.98 -26.75
CA MET A 59 7.10 -7.49 -27.81
C MET A 59 8.58 -7.14 -27.60
N GLN A 60 8.88 -6.14 -26.79
CA GLN A 60 10.26 -5.67 -26.52
C GLN A 60 10.89 -6.32 -25.28
N GLY A 61 10.11 -6.92 -24.39
CA GLY A 61 10.57 -7.57 -23.18
C GLY A 61 9.45 -7.73 -22.15
N GLU A 62 9.82 -8.13 -20.95
CA GLU A 62 8.90 -8.27 -19.82
C GLU A 62 8.55 -6.90 -19.24
N ILE A 63 7.26 -6.58 -19.16
CA ILE A 63 6.79 -5.38 -18.47
C ILE A 63 6.92 -5.62 -16.96
N VAL A 64 7.84 -4.94 -16.30
CA VAL A 64 8.10 -5.08 -14.86
C VAL A 64 7.41 -4.01 -14.02
N ALA A 65 7.04 -2.88 -14.60
CA ALA A 65 6.23 -1.87 -13.94
C ALA A 65 5.48 -0.98 -14.94
N LEU A 66 4.30 -0.51 -14.53
CA LEU A 66 3.61 0.60 -15.16
C LEU A 66 4.04 1.90 -14.45
N VAL A 67 4.29 2.95 -15.22
CA VAL A 67 4.72 4.27 -14.70
C VAL A 67 3.67 5.31 -15.07
N HIS A 68 3.33 6.19 -14.12
CA HIS A 68 2.55 7.40 -14.41
C HIS A 68 2.94 8.54 -13.47
N SER A 69 2.40 9.74 -13.69
CA SER A 69 2.71 10.89 -12.85
C SER A 69 1.47 11.60 -12.32
N HIS A 70 1.61 12.21 -11.15
CA HIS A 70 0.65 13.16 -10.56
C HIS A 70 1.29 14.54 -10.46
N PRO A 71 1.28 15.40 -11.53
CA PRO A 71 2.01 16.65 -11.55
C PRO A 71 1.60 17.65 -10.46
N GLY A 72 0.30 17.72 -10.14
CA GLY A 72 -0.26 18.57 -9.08
C GLY A 72 -0.83 17.80 -7.89
N GLY A 73 -0.63 16.48 -7.84
CA GLY A 73 -1.33 15.58 -6.93
C GLY A 73 -0.56 15.19 -5.67
N LEU A 74 -0.98 14.07 -5.12
CA LEU A 74 -0.42 13.44 -3.92
C LEU A 74 0.46 12.25 -4.30
N PRO A 75 1.45 11.88 -3.46
CA PRO A 75 2.38 10.80 -3.72
C PRO A 75 1.80 9.41 -3.39
N TRP A 76 0.50 9.21 -3.56
CA TRP A 76 -0.21 7.95 -3.36
C TRP A 76 -1.09 7.64 -4.55
N LEU A 77 -1.28 6.35 -4.82
CA LEU A 77 -2.20 5.87 -5.86
C LEU A 77 -3.63 6.34 -5.56
N SER A 78 -4.32 6.85 -6.56
CA SER A 78 -5.73 7.20 -6.48
C SER A 78 -6.61 5.93 -6.42
N GLU A 79 -7.90 6.12 -6.17
CA GLU A 79 -8.88 5.02 -6.22
C GLU A 79 -8.91 4.36 -7.61
N ALA A 80 -8.86 5.16 -8.66
CA ALA A 80 -8.80 4.69 -10.05
C ALA A 80 -7.51 3.91 -10.31
N ASP A 81 -6.37 4.43 -9.87
CA ASP A 81 -5.08 3.76 -9.98
C ASP A 81 -5.10 2.40 -9.29
N ARG A 82 -5.64 2.33 -8.07
CA ARG A 82 -5.71 1.07 -7.34
C ARG A 82 -6.56 0.02 -8.06
N ARG A 83 -7.70 0.41 -8.64
CA ARG A 83 -8.51 -0.51 -9.44
C ARG A 83 -7.77 -1.01 -10.68
N LEU A 84 -7.05 -0.12 -11.36
CA LEU A 84 -6.27 -0.49 -12.54
C LEU A 84 -5.03 -1.30 -12.18
N GLN A 85 -4.36 -1.00 -11.07
CA GLN A 85 -3.22 -1.77 -10.59
C GLN A 85 -3.60 -3.22 -10.30
N ILE A 86 -4.73 -3.46 -9.63
CA ILE A 86 -5.24 -4.82 -9.38
C ILE A 86 -5.53 -5.55 -10.69
N LYS A 87 -6.14 -4.88 -11.68
CA LYS A 87 -6.42 -5.46 -12.99
C LYS A 87 -5.17 -5.78 -13.79
N SER A 88 -4.17 -4.92 -13.74
CA SER A 88 -2.90 -5.14 -14.46
C SER A 88 -2.00 -6.16 -13.78
N ALA A 89 -2.18 -6.40 -12.48
CA ALA A 89 -1.32 -7.21 -11.62
C ALA A 89 0.17 -6.79 -11.64
N LEU A 90 0.48 -5.56 -12.06
CA LEU A 90 1.83 -5.01 -12.17
C LEU A 90 2.19 -4.14 -10.97
N PRO A 91 3.48 -4.05 -10.60
CA PRO A 91 3.99 -2.93 -9.83
C PRO A 91 3.74 -1.60 -10.57
N TRP A 92 3.43 -0.55 -9.80
CA TRP A 92 3.22 0.79 -10.34
C TRP A 92 4.22 1.77 -9.74
N TRP A 93 4.84 2.58 -10.59
CA TRP A 93 5.77 3.64 -10.20
C TRP A 93 5.11 4.98 -10.47
N LEU A 94 4.88 5.73 -9.41
CA LEU A 94 4.24 7.04 -9.45
C LEU A 94 5.28 8.14 -9.35
N VAL A 95 5.33 9.02 -10.33
CA VAL A 95 6.12 10.25 -10.27
C VAL A 95 5.29 11.37 -9.64
N CYS A 96 5.74 11.87 -8.51
CA CYS A 96 5.11 13.00 -7.84
C CYS A 96 6.19 13.92 -7.27
N ARG A 97 6.07 15.22 -7.49
CA ARG A 97 7.01 16.24 -6.97
C ARG A 97 8.49 15.98 -7.27
N GLY A 98 8.78 15.33 -8.39
CA GLY A 98 10.14 15.01 -8.81
C GLY A 98 10.76 13.76 -8.19
N GLU A 99 9.96 12.99 -7.47
CA GLU A 99 10.35 11.70 -6.85
C GLU A 99 9.56 10.54 -7.47
N ILE A 100 10.15 9.34 -7.43
CA ILE A 100 9.51 8.11 -7.90
C ILE A 100 9.10 7.28 -6.69
N HIS A 101 7.79 7.11 -6.51
CA HIS A 101 7.20 6.26 -5.48
C HIS A 101 6.82 4.91 -6.09
N ARG A 102 7.31 3.81 -5.50
CA ARG A 102 7.13 2.46 -6.04
C ARG A 102 6.10 1.69 -5.23
N PHE A 103 5.03 1.27 -5.90
CA PHE A 103 3.94 0.50 -5.30
C PHE A 103 3.91 -0.92 -5.86
N ARG A 104 4.23 -1.91 -5.02
CA ARG A 104 3.98 -3.32 -5.34
C ARG A 104 2.48 -3.52 -5.57
N CYS A 105 2.11 -4.42 -6.47
CA CYS A 105 0.71 -4.82 -6.59
C CYS A 105 0.35 -5.71 -5.38
N VAL A 106 -0.32 -5.11 -4.40
CA VAL A 106 -0.87 -5.82 -3.25
C VAL A 106 -2.38 -6.00 -3.43
N PRO A 107 -2.99 -7.10 -2.99
CA PRO A 107 -4.45 -7.26 -3.03
C PRO A 107 -5.16 -6.11 -2.30
N HIS A 108 -6.42 -5.87 -2.60
CA HIS A 108 -7.22 -4.93 -1.80
C HIS A 108 -7.14 -5.27 -0.32
N LEU A 109 -7.15 -4.25 0.54
CA LEU A 109 -7.02 -4.43 1.99
C LEU A 109 -8.25 -5.09 2.63
N THR A 110 -9.40 -5.06 1.96
CA THR A 110 -10.62 -5.76 2.38
C THR A 110 -10.93 -6.95 1.48
N GLY A 111 -11.63 -7.96 2.02
CA GLY A 111 -12.05 -9.14 1.27
C GLY A 111 -10.97 -10.23 1.15
N ARG A 112 -9.84 -10.13 1.85
CA ARG A 112 -8.77 -11.14 1.84
C ARG A 112 -9.17 -12.37 2.64
N ARG A 113 -8.87 -13.55 2.14
CA ARG A 113 -8.92 -14.80 2.93
C ARG A 113 -7.72 -14.85 3.87
N PHE A 114 -7.97 -15.29 5.10
CA PHE A 114 -6.92 -15.43 6.10
C PHE A 114 -6.06 -16.67 5.84
N GLU A 115 -4.75 -16.48 5.81
CA GLU A 115 -3.73 -17.53 5.79
C GLU A 115 -2.55 -17.06 6.63
N HIS A 116 -2.26 -17.80 7.71
CA HIS A 116 -1.22 -17.43 8.66
C HIS A 116 0.15 -17.32 7.97
N GLY A 117 0.90 -16.26 8.27
CA GLY A 117 2.20 -16.00 7.66
C GLY A 117 2.18 -15.50 6.21
N VAL A 118 1.03 -15.57 5.51
CA VAL A 118 0.89 -15.19 4.09
C VAL A 118 -0.06 -14.01 3.91
N THR A 119 -1.32 -14.16 4.34
CA THR A 119 -2.36 -13.11 4.27
C THR A 119 -3.04 -12.94 5.62
N ASP A 120 -2.27 -12.70 6.64
CA ASP A 120 -2.70 -12.52 8.03
C ASP A 120 -2.83 -11.04 8.44
N CYS A 121 -3.02 -10.79 9.73
CA CYS A 121 -3.13 -9.43 10.26
C CYS A 121 -1.86 -8.61 10.09
N TYR A 122 -0.66 -9.21 10.17
CA TYR A 122 0.60 -8.51 9.95
C TYR A 122 0.79 -8.15 8.48
N THR A 123 0.51 -9.06 7.56
CA THR A 123 0.58 -8.80 6.12
C THR A 123 -0.40 -7.69 5.72
N LEU A 124 -1.62 -7.68 6.28
CA LEU A 124 -2.57 -6.60 6.06
C LEU A 124 -2.01 -5.25 6.51
N PHE A 125 -1.44 -5.21 7.69
CA PHE A 125 -0.79 -4.03 8.24
C PHE A 125 0.39 -3.56 7.38
N ARG A 126 1.29 -4.46 7.01
CA ARG A 126 2.45 -4.19 6.14
C ARG A 126 2.04 -3.62 4.80
N ASP A 127 1.03 -4.20 4.16
CA ASP A 127 0.53 -3.77 2.86
C ASP A 127 -0.19 -2.42 2.93
N ALA A 128 -0.95 -2.17 4.00
CA ALA A 128 -1.58 -0.87 4.22
C ALA A 128 -0.53 0.25 4.38
N TYR A 129 0.54 0.00 5.14
CA TYR A 129 1.64 0.94 5.28
C TYR A 129 2.41 1.13 3.97
N HIS A 130 2.56 0.08 3.17
CA HIS A 130 3.14 0.18 1.83
C HIS A 130 2.32 1.13 0.93
N LEU A 131 0.99 1.04 0.94
CA LEU A 131 0.13 1.97 0.21
C LEU A 131 0.20 3.40 0.75
N ALA A 132 0.56 3.58 2.01
CA ALA A 132 0.84 4.87 2.64
C ALA A 132 2.29 5.36 2.42
N GLY A 133 3.08 4.68 1.59
CA GLY A 133 4.47 5.05 1.27
C GLY A 133 5.51 4.64 2.32
N ILE A 134 5.16 3.77 3.27
CA ILE A 134 6.06 3.28 4.32
C ILE A 134 6.32 1.79 4.11
N THR A 135 7.58 1.44 3.84
CA THR A 135 7.98 0.05 3.68
C THR A 135 8.33 -0.58 5.02
N LEU A 136 7.70 -1.70 5.33
CA LEU A 136 7.98 -2.51 6.50
C LEU A 136 8.56 -3.86 6.08
N PRO A 137 9.49 -4.44 6.87
CA PRO A 137 10.03 -5.76 6.59
C PRO A 137 8.96 -6.84 6.74
N ASP A 138 9.21 -8.00 6.16
CA ASP A 138 8.44 -9.20 6.49
C ASP A 138 9.14 -9.98 7.60
N PHE A 139 8.35 -10.63 8.44
CA PHE A 139 8.85 -11.49 9.51
C PHE A 139 8.25 -12.87 9.37
N VAL A 140 9.09 -13.89 9.54
CA VAL A 140 8.62 -15.27 9.69
C VAL A 140 7.81 -15.36 10.98
N ARG A 141 6.62 -15.90 10.89
CA ARG A 141 5.70 -16.09 12.01
C ARG A 141 5.29 -17.54 12.07
N GLU A 142 5.77 -18.26 13.08
CA GLU A 142 5.35 -19.63 13.34
C GLU A 142 3.91 -19.65 13.86
N ASP A 143 3.24 -20.79 13.71
CA ASP A 143 1.92 -20.97 14.30
C ASP A 143 2.00 -20.85 15.82
N ASP A 144 1.01 -20.18 16.42
CA ASP A 144 0.90 -19.99 17.87
C ASP A 144 2.15 -19.41 18.56
N TRP A 145 2.99 -18.60 17.82
CA TRP A 145 4.23 -18.00 18.32
C TRP A 145 4.05 -17.32 19.71
N TRP A 146 2.90 -16.72 19.98
CA TRP A 146 2.57 -16.08 21.26
C TRP A 146 2.43 -17.05 22.44
N ARG A 147 2.22 -18.35 22.18
CA ARG A 147 2.21 -19.41 23.18
C ARG A 147 3.61 -19.94 23.49
N ASN A 148 4.55 -19.72 22.58
CA ASN A 148 5.94 -20.18 22.68
C ASN A 148 6.86 -19.14 23.33
N GLY A 149 6.30 -18.15 24.03
CA GLY A 149 7.07 -17.12 24.74
C GLY A 149 7.62 -15.99 23.86
N GLN A 150 7.28 -15.96 22.57
CA GLN A 150 7.66 -14.88 21.68
C GLN A 150 6.72 -13.69 21.84
N ASN A 151 7.23 -12.48 21.53
CA ASN A 151 6.46 -11.25 21.59
C ASN A 151 6.73 -10.38 20.35
N LEU A 152 6.46 -10.98 19.16
CA LEU A 152 6.91 -10.46 17.87
C LEU A 152 6.55 -9.00 17.62
N TYR A 153 5.36 -8.56 18.05
CA TYR A 153 4.98 -7.16 17.84
C TYR A 153 5.78 -6.20 18.70
N LEU A 154 5.86 -6.45 20.01
CA LEU A 154 6.54 -5.50 20.92
C LEU A 154 8.05 -5.51 20.70
N ASP A 155 8.63 -6.66 20.33
CA ASP A 155 10.06 -6.79 20.08
C ASP A 155 10.48 -6.06 18.80
N ASN A 156 9.63 -6.02 17.78
CA ASN A 156 10.00 -5.50 16.47
C ASN A 156 9.48 -4.09 16.17
N LEU A 157 8.38 -3.64 16.76
CA LEU A 157 7.78 -2.36 16.37
C LEU A 157 8.70 -1.17 16.63
N ALA A 158 9.35 -1.10 17.78
CA ALA A 158 10.23 0.00 18.13
C ALA A 158 11.43 0.11 17.18
N GLU A 159 12.06 -1.01 16.83
CA GLU A 159 13.17 -1.09 15.88
C GLU A 159 12.75 -0.66 14.47
N ASN A 160 11.49 -0.93 14.11
CA ASN A 160 10.92 -0.53 12.83
C ASN A 160 10.26 0.86 12.85
N GLY A 161 10.64 1.69 13.80
CA GLY A 161 10.30 3.12 13.82
C GLY A 161 8.95 3.47 14.43
N PHE A 162 8.31 2.53 15.13
CA PHE A 162 7.06 2.81 15.85
C PHE A 162 7.31 3.25 17.28
N TYR A 163 6.44 4.10 17.79
CA TYR A 163 6.41 4.53 19.19
C TYR A 163 4.98 4.47 19.74
N ARG A 164 4.87 4.26 21.04
CA ARG A 164 3.56 4.19 21.72
C ARG A 164 2.91 5.57 21.80
N VAL A 165 1.59 5.60 21.58
CA VAL A 165 0.75 6.78 21.80
C VAL A 165 -0.37 6.46 22.79
N SER A 166 -0.87 7.49 23.48
CA SER A 166 -2.06 7.32 24.33
C SER A 166 -3.27 6.95 23.46
N PRO A 167 -4.12 6.00 23.87
CA PRO A 167 -5.35 5.67 23.15
C PRO A 167 -6.26 6.88 22.86
N SER A 168 -6.27 7.88 23.79
CA SER A 168 -7.02 9.12 23.59
C SER A 168 -6.47 10.04 22.50
N ARG A 169 -5.26 9.76 22.03
CA ARG A 169 -4.58 10.51 20.93
C ARG A 169 -4.45 9.69 19.65
N ALA A 170 -5.19 8.57 19.56
CA ALA A 170 -5.20 7.74 18.38
C ALA A 170 -5.72 8.52 17.15
N GLN A 171 -5.05 8.37 16.02
CA GLN A 171 -5.42 8.96 14.73
C GLN A 171 -5.42 7.92 13.63
N ALA A 172 -6.07 8.22 12.50
CA ALA A 172 -6.12 7.32 11.36
C ALA A 172 -4.72 6.88 10.93
N GLY A 173 -4.53 5.57 10.79
CA GLY A 173 -3.25 4.93 10.47
C GLY A 173 -2.48 4.39 11.68
N ASP A 174 -2.86 4.71 12.90
CA ASP A 174 -2.23 4.11 14.08
C ASP A 174 -2.54 2.61 14.17
N ILE A 175 -1.60 1.86 14.69
CA ILE A 175 -1.73 0.43 14.90
C ILE A 175 -2.28 0.14 16.28
N LEU A 176 -3.35 -0.62 16.33
CA LEU A 176 -3.94 -1.14 17.54
C LEU A 176 -3.41 -2.56 17.75
N LEU A 177 -2.55 -2.77 18.73
CA LEU A 177 -2.14 -4.11 19.15
C LEU A 177 -3.17 -4.68 20.10
N CYS A 178 -3.64 -5.89 19.81
CA CYS A 178 -4.71 -6.54 20.55
C CYS A 178 -4.28 -7.92 21.06
N CYS A 179 -4.87 -8.33 22.21
CA CYS A 179 -4.71 -9.66 22.76
C CYS A 179 -5.99 -10.49 22.53
N PHE A 180 -5.86 -11.63 21.86
CA PHE A 180 -6.93 -12.59 21.65
C PHE A 180 -6.56 -13.89 22.34
N GLY A 181 -7.05 -14.06 23.60
CA GLY A 181 -6.76 -15.25 24.40
C GLY A 181 -5.27 -15.45 24.71
N ALA A 182 -4.50 -14.39 24.72
CA ALA A 182 -3.06 -14.39 24.95
C ALA A 182 -2.66 -13.31 25.96
N SER A 183 -1.54 -13.53 26.67
CA SER A 183 -0.96 -12.56 27.61
C SER A 183 -0.16 -11.47 26.90
N VAL A 184 0.23 -11.71 25.65
CA VAL A 184 0.97 -10.75 24.80
C VAL A 184 0.12 -10.40 23.57
N PRO A 185 0.34 -9.23 22.95
CA PRO A 185 -0.36 -8.88 21.72
C PRO A 185 -0.07 -9.87 20.60
N ASN A 186 -1.11 -10.52 20.10
CA ASN A 186 -1.02 -11.50 19.02
C ASN A 186 -1.85 -11.11 17.79
N HIS A 187 -2.38 -9.89 17.78
CA HIS A 187 -3.13 -9.35 16.66
C HIS A 187 -2.86 -7.86 16.49
N ALA A 188 -2.78 -7.41 15.24
CA ALA A 188 -2.68 -6.00 14.86
C ALA A 188 -3.90 -5.59 14.02
N ALA A 189 -4.44 -4.42 14.30
CA ALA A 189 -5.44 -3.74 13.50
C ALA A 189 -5.00 -2.30 13.22
N ILE A 190 -5.56 -1.67 12.19
CA ILE A 190 -5.28 -0.29 11.83
C ILE A 190 -6.48 0.56 12.23
N TYR A 191 -6.26 1.58 13.04
CA TYR A 191 -7.30 2.55 13.35
C TYR A 191 -7.58 3.42 12.12
N CYS A 192 -8.81 3.47 11.65
CA CYS A 192 -9.20 4.20 10.45
C CYS A 192 -9.71 5.62 10.74
N GLY A 193 -9.71 6.04 12.00
CA GLY A 193 -10.39 7.27 12.41
C GLY A 193 -11.91 7.08 12.58
N ASN A 194 -12.58 8.07 13.14
CA ASN A 194 -14.03 8.09 13.31
C ASN A 194 -14.64 6.86 14.00
N GLY A 195 -13.85 6.19 14.84
CA GLY A 195 -14.26 4.99 15.57
C GLY A 195 -14.36 3.72 14.71
N ASP A 196 -13.61 3.63 13.61
CA ASP A 196 -13.51 2.44 12.77
C ASP A 196 -12.09 1.85 12.83
N LEU A 197 -11.98 0.57 12.55
CA LEU A 197 -10.71 -0.14 12.38
C LEU A 197 -10.74 -1.08 11.18
N LEU A 198 -9.57 -1.34 10.61
CA LEU A 198 -9.33 -2.33 9.57
C LEU A 198 -8.54 -3.48 10.18
N HIS A 199 -9.00 -4.72 9.98
CA HIS A 199 -8.35 -5.89 10.56
C HIS A 199 -8.57 -7.17 9.74
N HIS A 200 -7.83 -8.22 10.12
CA HIS A 200 -7.94 -9.54 9.52
C HIS A 200 -7.74 -10.62 10.59
N ILE A 201 -8.78 -11.34 10.94
CA ILE A 201 -8.74 -12.45 11.91
C ILE A 201 -9.02 -13.78 11.22
N PRO A 202 -8.58 -14.93 11.80
CA PRO A 202 -8.86 -16.25 11.27
C PRO A 202 -10.36 -16.47 10.99
N GLU A 203 -10.65 -17.29 9.97
CA GLU A 203 -12.00 -17.68 9.54
C GLU A 203 -12.90 -16.53 9.03
N GLN A 204 -12.37 -15.34 8.89
CA GLN A 204 -13.09 -14.19 8.33
C GLN A 204 -12.28 -13.52 7.21
N LEU A 205 -13.00 -12.84 6.32
CA LEU A 205 -12.36 -11.94 5.37
C LEU A 205 -11.86 -10.69 6.09
N SER A 206 -10.77 -10.11 5.60
CA SER A 206 -10.31 -8.80 6.06
C SER A 206 -11.41 -7.76 5.83
N LYS A 207 -11.62 -6.89 6.80
CA LYS A 207 -12.73 -5.92 6.75
C LYS A 207 -12.48 -4.69 7.59
N ARG A 208 -13.24 -3.62 7.28
CA ARG A 208 -13.41 -2.47 8.15
C ARG A 208 -14.67 -2.67 9.01
N GLU A 209 -14.57 -2.42 10.30
CA GLU A 209 -15.71 -2.43 11.23
C GLU A 209 -15.52 -1.41 12.35
N ARG A 210 -16.55 -1.25 13.18
CA ARG A 210 -16.51 -0.31 14.30
C ARG A 210 -15.52 -0.74 15.38
N TYR A 211 -14.72 0.22 15.86
CA TYR A 211 -13.87 0.07 17.04
C TYR A 211 -14.74 0.10 18.31
N SER A 212 -15.53 -0.94 18.47
CA SER A 212 -16.50 -1.12 19.54
C SER A 212 -15.81 -1.41 20.88
N GLU A 213 -16.59 -1.40 21.98
CA GLU A 213 -16.11 -1.75 23.31
C GLU A 213 -15.41 -3.13 23.34
N LYS A 214 -15.91 -4.10 22.55
CA LYS A 214 -15.29 -5.42 22.38
C LYS A 214 -13.83 -5.32 21.91
N TRP A 215 -13.52 -4.42 20.98
CA TRP A 215 -12.17 -4.16 20.48
C TRP A 215 -11.34 -3.38 21.49
N GLN A 216 -11.94 -2.34 22.11
CA GLN A 216 -11.27 -1.50 23.10
C GLN A 216 -10.75 -2.34 24.27
N ARG A 217 -11.55 -3.29 24.79
CA ARG A 217 -11.15 -4.19 25.86
C ARG A 217 -10.00 -5.14 25.49
N ARG A 218 -9.80 -5.43 24.20
CA ARG A 218 -8.71 -6.27 23.68
C ARG A 218 -7.48 -5.47 23.30
N THR A 219 -7.61 -4.15 23.14
CA THR A 219 -6.48 -3.30 22.76
C THR A 219 -5.50 -3.21 23.90
N HIS A 220 -4.31 -3.75 23.67
CA HIS A 220 -3.18 -3.67 24.60
C HIS A 220 -2.48 -2.31 24.52
N SER A 221 -2.25 -1.82 23.31
CA SER A 221 -1.51 -0.57 23.08
C SER A 221 -1.74 -0.01 21.69
N VAL A 222 -1.47 1.29 21.55
CA VAL A 222 -1.59 2.02 20.27
C VAL A 222 -0.19 2.50 19.88
N TRP A 223 0.13 2.35 18.59
CA TRP A 223 1.45 2.64 18.06
C TRP A 223 1.37 3.46 16.79
N ARG A 224 2.30 4.42 16.62
CA ARG A 224 2.43 5.28 15.45
C ARG A 224 3.84 5.17 14.89
N HIS A 225 3.94 5.13 13.58
CA HIS A 225 5.24 5.18 12.91
C HIS A 225 5.79 6.62 12.89
N ARG A 226 7.09 6.80 13.14
CA ARG A 226 7.75 8.12 13.23
C ARG A 226 7.62 8.95 11.94
N HIS A 227 7.51 8.31 10.78
CA HIS A 227 7.31 8.98 9.48
C HIS A 227 5.83 9.07 9.08
N TRP A 228 4.91 8.72 9.99
CA TRP A 228 3.49 8.84 9.70
C TRP A 228 3.06 10.29 9.65
N SER A 229 2.43 10.69 8.53
CA SER A 229 1.69 11.94 8.41
C SER A 229 0.20 11.66 8.27
N ALA A 230 -0.65 12.59 8.70
CA ALA A 230 -2.10 12.43 8.56
C ALA A 230 -2.52 12.23 7.10
N SER A 231 -1.81 12.84 6.15
CA SER A 231 -2.06 12.71 4.72
C SER A 231 -1.68 11.33 4.18
N ALA A 232 -0.78 10.58 4.83
CA ALA A 232 -0.40 9.23 4.40
C ALA A 232 -1.58 8.23 4.44
N PHE A 233 -2.58 8.48 5.31
CA PHE A 233 -3.78 7.66 5.36
C PHE A 233 -4.56 7.68 4.03
N THR A 234 -4.37 8.70 3.19
CA THR A 234 -5.00 8.79 1.87
C THR A 234 -4.70 7.55 1.01
N GLY A 235 -3.47 7.01 1.05
CA GLY A 235 -3.13 5.80 0.30
C GLY A 235 -3.92 4.57 0.75
N ILE A 236 -4.16 4.43 2.05
CA ILE A 236 -5.02 3.37 2.61
C ILE A 236 -6.48 3.63 2.24
N TYR A 237 -6.96 4.85 2.44
CA TYR A 237 -8.35 5.23 2.18
C TYR A 237 -8.74 5.01 0.71
N ASN A 238 -7.89 5.40 -0.23
CA ASN A 238 -8.12 5.20 -1.67
C ASN A 238 -8.29 3.71 -2.02
N ASP A 239 -7.53 2.82 -1.40
CA ASP A 239 -7.72 1.38 -1.58
C ASP A 239 -9.04 0.87 -0.99
N LEU A 240 -9.42 1.34 0.20
CA LEU A 240 -10.68 0.96 0.83
C LEU A 240 -11.90 1.37 -0.02
N VAL A 241 -11.84 2.55 -0.65
CA VAL A 241 -12.88 3.02 -1.57
C VAL A 241 -12.84 2.22 -2.88
N ALA A 242 -11.65 2.00 -3.46
CA ALA A 242 -11.50 1.21 -4.68
C ALA A 242 -12.10 -0.20 -4.53
N ALA A 243 -11.89 -0.85 -3.39
CA ALA A 243 -12.42 -2.18 -3.08
C ALA A 243 -13.94 -2.22 -2.95
N SER A 244 -14.57 -1.15 -2.43
CA SER A 244 -16.02 -1.10 -2.20
C SER A 244 -16.85 -1.04 -3.49
N VAL A 245 -16.27 -0.64 -4.60
CA VAL A 245 -16.94 -0.57 -5.92
C VAL A 245 -16.90 -1.91 -6.65
N CYS A 246 -16.06 -2.85 -6.20
CA CYS A 246 -15.87 -4.17 -6.81
C CYS A 246 -16.75 -5.27 -6.17
N MET A 247 -17.54 -4.94 -5.15
CA MET A 247 -18.52 -5.80 -4.50
C MET A 247 -19.93 -5.50 -5.01
#